data_5d47d3fccc8a1869686f7ce2d5aed1cc
#
_entry.id   5d47d3fccc8a1869686f7ce2d5aed1cc
#
_cell.length_a   1.000
_cell.length_b   1.000
_cell.length_c   1.000
_cell.angle_alpha   90.00
_cell.angle_beta   90.00
_cell.angle_gamma   90.00
#
_symmetry.space_group_name_H-M   'P 1'
#
loop_
_entity.id
_entity.type
_entity.pdbx_description
1 polymer ?
#
loop_
_entity_poly.entity_id
_entity_poly.type
_entity_poly.pdbx_seq_one_letter_code
_entity_poly.pdbx_strand_id
1 'polypeptide(L)'
;MSQTKEYDVKWFILFPALAMMLGWGLRGHIGGGPFGAMIPGAMVAMSLGLLLELPVNVIAVLTVFGVVGIGLGGEMTYGQTLGFLRIPETVLWGTIGTTVKGSVWGLLGGAVLAMGFFFNRIPKKTLIVAFLLMMVGMFLGFKLINDPMIIYFSDPSNPRPESWAALLFGAIALLIYLKFKISKAEFKIIFRFALLGMVGGGLGFGLGSLWMVLGSLLPDVIFNSWWKAMEFSFGFLLGAFLGVAAWLSRKELKSELTNESKPPEIPFKSGYIELGLILVAGLVTFWLIPKTLEPFVDAANNNDGFVVGFLRDVARILVNYAFYGFLFVLWIVRFPKLAWQIGITLTFCHTAIDLFLDFFPEVDTLSPFTMYFLFVLLTTAAVAALVWYFSQKKNAGRNMFLLLIWSCVIISFSRMGINPEKLNIEGLSFSQIIFGRFVVDIFFAVSALLLTFVVAKK
;
A
#
# COMPACT_ATOMS: atom_id res chain seq x y z
N MET A 1 -6.61 -26.61 -28.62
CA MET A 1 -6.37 -25.35 -27.89
C MET A 1 -7.66 -24.99 -27.18
N SER A 2 -7.72 -25.21 -25.86
CA SER A 2 -8.86 -24.77 -25.04
C SER A 2 -8.89 -23.25 -25.06
N GLN A 3 -9.98 -22.66 -25.59
CA GLN A 3 -10.22 -21.24 -25.46
C GLN A 3 -10.33 -20.93 -23.95
N THR A 4 -9.28 -20.37 -23.37
CA THR A 4 -9.34 -19.80 -22.02
C THR A 4 -10.40 -18.70 -22.04
N LYS A 5 -11.48 -18.94 -21.33
CA LYS A 5 -12.62 -17.99 -21.24
C LYS A 5 -12.08 -16.70 -20.61
N GLU A 6 -12.02 -15.61 -21.39
CA GLU A 6 -11.59 -14.30 -20.85
C GLU A 6 -12.49 -13.89 -19.67
N TYR A 7 -11.88 -13.25 -18.68
CA TYR A 7 -12.63 -12.66 -17.58
C TYR A 7 -13.52 -11.53 -18.08
N ASP A 8 -14.77 -11.53 -17.66
CA ASP A 8 -15.75 -10.47 -17.92
C ASP A 8 -15.40 -9.19 -17.14
N VAL A 9 -15.92 -8.05 -17.59
CA VAL A 9 -15.74 -6.72 -16.98
C VAL A 9 -16.05 -6.72 -15.49
N LYS A 10 -17.09 -7.46 -15.07
CA LYS A 10 -17.46 -7.58 -13.64
C LYS A 10 -16.31 -8.09 -12.76
N TRP A 11 -15.49 -9.00 -13.26
CA TRP A 11 -14.34 -9.50 -12.51
C TRP A 11 -13.21 -8.49 -12.46
N PHE A 12 -13.00 -7.71 -13.51
CA PHE A 12 -12.05 -6.61 -13.50
C PHE A 12 -12.45 -5.51 -12.52
N ILE A 13 -13.73 -5.36 -12.20
CA ILE A 13 -14.21 -4.44 -11.16
C ILE A 13 -14.12 -5.09 -9.78
N LEU A 14 -14.77 -6.24 -9.59
CA LEU A 14 -14.96 -6.83 -8.26
C LEU A 14 -13.70 -7.44 -7.66
N PHE A 15 -12.85 -8.10 -8.46
CA PHE A 15 -11.71 -8.81 -7.93
C PHE A 15 -10.65 -7.86 -7.35
N PRO A 16 -10.19 -6.80 -8.06
CA PRO A 16 -9.29 -5.81 -7.48
C PRO A 16 -9.95 -5.00 -6.35
N ALA A 17 -11.26 -4.73 -6.46
CA ALA A 17 -12.01 -4.04 -5.42
C ALA A 17 -11.98 -4.80 -4.09
N LEU A 18 -12.34 -6.08 -4.11
CA LEU A 18 -12.35 -6.93 -2.92
C LEU A 18 -10.93 -7.15 -2.38
N ALA A 19 -9.95 -7.37 -3.27
CA ALA A 19 -8.56 -7.57 -2.87
C ALA A 19 -8.00 -6.33 -2.15
N MET A 20 -8.19 -5.15 -2.73
CA MET A 20 -7.71 -3.90 -2.16
C MET A 20 -8.49 -3.50 -0.90
N MET A 21 -9.80 -3.79 -0.85
CA MET A 21 -10.64 -3.59 0.32
C MET A 21 -10.11 -4.36 1.53
N LEU A 22 -9.77 -5.65 1.36
CA LEU A 22 -9.19 -6.46 2.43
C LEU A 22 -7.87 -5.89 2.92
N GLY A 23 -6.95 -5.57 2.02
CA GLY A 23 -5.67 -4.98 2.38
C GLY A 23 -5.82 -3.65 3.09
N TRP A 24 -6.79 -2.83 2.67
CA TRP A 24 -7.06 -1.53 3.28
C TRP A 24 -7.68 -1.66 4.67
N GLY A 25 -8.64 -2.55 4.84
CA GLY A 25 -9.26 -2.82 6.13
C GLY A 25 -8.25 -3.32 7.16
N LEU A 26 -7.23 -4.06 6.73
CA LEU A 26 -6.16 -4.52 7.60
C LEU A 26 -5.23 -3.38 8.04
N ARG A 27 -4.94 -2.41 7.15
CA ARG A 27 -4.01 -1.30 7.40
C ARG A 27 -4.23 -0.59 8.74
N GLY A 28 -5.45 -0.30 9.09
CA GLY A 28 -5.77 0.41 10.32
C GLY A 28 -5.56 -0.41 11.61
N HIS A 29 -5.26 -1.70 11.48
CA HIS A 29 -5.00 -2.60 12.62
C HIS A 29 -3.53 -2.97 12.78
N ILE A 30 -2.72 -2.79 11.73
CA ILE A 30 -1.30 -3.16 11.73
C ILE A 30 -0.38 -1.95 11.74
N GLY A 31 -0.88 -0.80 12.16
CA GLY A 31 -0.16 0.46 12.06
C GLY A 31 -0.45 1.18 10.73
N GLY A 32 -0.61 2.48 10.81
CA GLY A 32 -0.84 3.35 9.66
C GLY A 32 0.43 3.56 8.84
N GLY A 33 0.45 4.64 8.09
CA GLY A 33 1.62 5.05 7.34
C GLY A 33 1.84 4.28 6.04
N PRO A 34 3.03 4.43 5.47
CA PRO A 34 3.42 3.81 4.19
C PRO A 34 3.39 2.28 4.23
N PHE A 35 3.94 1.68 5.27
CA PHE A 35 4.05 0.22 5.39
C PHE A 35 2.69 -0.46 5.39
N GLY A 36 1.73 0.05 6.16
CA GLY A 36 0.37 -0.49 6.13
C GLY A 36 -0.31 -0.38 4.76
N ALA A 37 -0.01 0.68 4.00
CA ALA A 37 -0.54 0.90 2.65
C ALA A 37 0.13 0.03 1.57
N MET A 38 1.28 -0.59 1.85
CA MET A 38 1.93 -1.51 0.91
C MET A 38 1.11 -2.78 0.66
N ILE A 39 0.40 -3.28 1.66
CA ILE A 39 -0.40 -4.51 1.54
C ILE A 39 -1.50 -4.35 0.48
N PRO A 40 -2.41 -3.37 0.56
CA PRO A 40 -3.41 -3.17 -0.49
C PRO A 40 -2.78 -2.90 -1.86
N GLY A 41 -1.60 -2.25 -1.91
CA GLY A 41 -0.83 -2.07 -3.14
C GLY A 41 -0.38 -3.40 -3.76
N ALA A 42 0.15 -4.30 -2.97
CA ALA A 42 0.51 -5.65 -3.42
C ALA A 42 -0.72 -6.42 -3.90
N MET A 43 -1.80 -6.39 -3.13
CA MET A 43 -3.02 -7.15 -3.42
C MET A 43 -3.69 -6.70 -4.72
N VAL A 44 -3.84 -5.39 -4.95
CA VAL A 44 -4.42 -4.87 -6.19
C VAL A 44 -3.54 -5.19 -7.39
N ALA A 45 -2.24 -5.02 -7.29
CA ALA A 45 -1.29 -5.33 -8.36
C ALA A 45 -1.34 -6.81 -8.78
N MET A 46 -1.30 -7.71 -7.80
CA MET A 46 -1.40 -9.15 -8.06
C MET A 46 -2.75 -9.55 -8.66
N SER A 47 -3.86 -8.97 -8.17
CA SER A 47 -5.20 -9.21 -8.71
C SER A 47 -5.30 -8.81 -10.19
N LEU A 48 -4.74 -7.65 -10.56
CA LEU A 48 -4.69 -7.19 -11.95
C LEU A 48 -3.81 -8.10 -12.82
N GLY A 49 -2.65 -8.50 -12.32
CA GLY A 49 -1.76 -9.42 -13.01
C GLY A 49 -2.41 -10.78 -13.30
N LEU A 50 -3.16 -11.32 -12.33
CA LEU A 50 -3.90 -12.57 -12.48
C LEU A 50 -5.07 -12.46 -13.47
N LEU A 51 -5.83 -11.35 -13.43
CA LEU A 51 -6.95 -11.10 -14.37
C LEU A 51 -6.46 -10.93 -15.82
N LEU A 52 -5.34 -10.25 -15.98
CA LEU A 52 -4.71 -10.04 -17.28
C LEU A 52 -3.93 -11.28 -17.78
N GLU A 53 -3.82 -12.33 -16.95
CA GLU A 53 -3.09 -13.57 -17.24
C GLU A 53 -1.61 -13.32 -17.60
N LEU A 54 -1.00 -12.36 -16.89
CA LEU A 54 0.39 -11.98 -17.16
C LEU A 54 1.38 -13.07 -16.71
N PRO A 55 2.56 -13.13 -17.33
CA PRO A 55 3.64 -13.97 -16.85
C PRO A 55 4.02 -13.65 -15.39
N VAL A 56 4.44 -14.68 -14.64
CA VAL A 56 4.74 -14.55 -13.19
C VAL A 56 5.79 -13.47 -12.91
N ASN A 57 6.81 -13.34 -13.77
CA ASN A 57 7.83 -12.30 -13.65
C ASN A 57 7.27 -10.90 -13.82
N VAL A 58 6.26 -10.69 -14.68
CA VAL A 58 5.58 -9.41 -14.83
C VAL A 58 4.70 -9.13 -13.62
N ILE A 59 3.96 -10.14 -13.12
CA ILE A 59 3.17 -10.01 -11.88
C ILE A 59 4.08 -9.62 -10.71
N ALA A 60 5.26 -10.24 -10.60
CA ALA A 60 6.22 -9.92 -9.54
C ALA A 60 6.63 -8.44 -9.56
N VAL A 61 7.01 -7.94 -10.73
CA VAL A 61 7.37 -6.52 -10.89
C VAL A 61 6.18 -5.60 -10.62
N LEU A 62 5.04 -5.92 -11.21
CA LEU A 62 3.80 -5.15 -11.00
C LEU A 62 3.44 -5.04 -9.52
N THR A 63 3.62 -6.14 -8.76
CA THR A 63 3.40 -6.18 -7.31
C THR A 63 4.29 -5.17 -6.59
N VAL A 64 5.57 -5.12 -6.93
CA VAL A 64 6.50 -4.16 -6.31
C VAL A 64 6.12 -2.72 -6.64
N PHE A 65 5.75 -2.43 -7.89
CA PHE A 65 5.27 -1.10 -8.27
C PHE A 65 3.96 -0.72 -7.56
N GLY A 66 3.06 -1.69 -7.35
CA GLY A 66 1.85 -1.49 -6.53
C GLY A 66 2.18 -1.19 -5.07
N VAL A 67 3.09 -1.96 -4.47
CA VAL A 67 3.60 -1.73 -3.11
C VAL A 67 4.12 -0.30 -2.96
N VAL A 68 4.99 0.14 -3.86
CA VAL A 68 5.58 1.49 -3.79
C VAL A 68 4.54 2.57 -4.07
N GLY A 69 3.78 2.43 -5.15
CA GLY A 69 2.84 3.47 -5.56
C GLY A 69 1.74 3.73 -4.53
N ILE A 70 1.11 2.68 -4.03
CA ILE A 70 0.06 2.80 -3.01
C ILE A 70 0.68 3.09 -1.64
N GLY A 71 1.84 2.51 -1.34
CA GLY A 71 2.57 2.74 -0.10
C GLY A 71 2.94 4.20 0.12
N LEU A 72 3.46 4.89 -0.90
CA LEU A 72 3.83 6.31 -0.81
C LEU A 72 2.68 7.20 -0.34
N GLY A 73 1.45 6.91 -0.75
CA GLY A 73 0.27 7.64 -0.27
C GLY A 73 0.04 7.53 1.24
N GLY A 74 0.59 6.50 1.88
CA GLY A 74 0.50 6.29 3.33
C GLY A 74 1.12 7.39 4.18
N GLU A 75 1.98 8.24 3.61
CA GLU A 75 2.53 9.42 4.26
C GLU A 75 1.48 10.50 4.56
N MET A 76 0.35 10.48 3.87
CA MET A 76 -0.70 11.45 4.13
C MET A 76 -1.41 11.16 5.45
N THR A 77 -1.29 12.06 6.41
CA THR A 77 -2.09 12.01 7.64
C THR A 77 -3.54 12.35 7.33
N TYR A 78 -4.50 11.61 7.91
CA TYR A 78 -5.92 11.86 7.67
C TYR A 78 -6.81 11.71 8.92
N GLY A 79 -6.26 11.28 10.04
CA GLY A 79 -7.03 11.06 11.26
C GLY A 79 -7.76 12.31 11.73
N GLN A 80 -7.09 13.47 11.76
CA GLN A 80 -7.71 14.74 12.13
C GLN A 80 -8.71 15.23 11.07
N THR A 81 -8.42 15.00 9.78
CA THR A 81 -9.36 15.32 8.69
C THR A 81 -10.67 14.55 8.83
N LEU A 82 -10.61 13.29 9.27
CA LEU A 82 -11.80 12.49 9.59
C LEU A 82 -12.51 13.00 10.86
N GLY A 83 -11.79 13.61 11.79
CA GLY A 83 -12.37 14.25 12.97
C GLY A 83 -13.34 15.36 12.61
N PHE A 84 -13.05 16.17 11.58
CA PHE A 84 -13.94 17.22 11.08
C PHE A 84 -15.29 16.71 10.59
N LEU A 85 -15.40 15.45 10.18
CA LEU A 85 -16.66 14.86 9.73
C LEU A 85 -17.64 14.54 10.87
N ARG A 86 -17.19 14.61 12.11
CA ARG A 86 -18.03 14.41 13.30
C ARG A 86 -18.62 15.71 13.84
N ILE A 87 -18.24 16.85 13.27
CA ILE A 87 -18.64 18.18 13.69
C ILE A 87 -19.43 18.81 12.53
N PRO A 88 -20.73 19.13 12.69
CA PRO A 88 -21.59 19.59 11.59
C PRO A 88 -21.03 20.76 10.81
N GLU A 89 -20.39 21.71 11.48
CA GLU A 89 -19.84 22.93 10.88
C GLU A 89 -18.64 22.69 9.97
N THR A 90 -17.93 21.56 10.17
CA THR A 90 -16.70 21.22 9.46
C THR A 90 -16.81 20.00 8.53
N VAL A 91 -17.99 19.36 8.45
CA VAL A 91 -18.23 18.18 7.60
C VAL A 91 -17.82 18.43 6.15
N LEU A 92 -18.19 19.57 5.57
CA LEU A 92 -17.84 19.90 4.19
C LEU A 92 -16.32 19.97 4.00
N TRP A 93 -15.62 20.62 4.92
CA TRP A 93 -14.15 20.74 4.87
C TRP A 93 -13.47 19.38 5.01
N GLY A 94 -13.93 18.57 5.95
CA GLY A 94 -13.46 17.19 6.12
C GLY A 94 -13.68 16.34 4.87
N THR A 95 -14.86 16.45 4.23
CA THR A 95 -15.18 15.74 2.98
C THR A 95 -14.29 16.18 1.82
N ILE A 96 -14.05 17.48 1.67
CA ILE A 96 -13.12 18.02 0.66
C ILE A 96 -11.71 17.49 0.94
N GLY A 97 -11.25 17.57 2.19
CA GLY A 97 -9.90 17.10 2.56
C GLY A 97 -9.69 15.62 2.28
N THR A 98 -10.64 14.76 2.65
CA THR A 98 -10.56 13.32 2.35
C THR A 98 -10.64 13.03 0.85
N THR A 99 -11.49 13.76 0.10
CA THR A 99 -11.58 13.64 -1.36
C THR A 99 -10.25 14.01 -2.03
N VAL A 100 -9.64 15.14 -1.64
CA VAL A 100 -8.34 15.57 -2.17
C VAL A 100 -7.26 14.53 -1.85
N LYS A 101 -7.15 14.11 -0.58
CA LYS A 101 -6.16 13.12 -0.14
C LYS A 101 -6.34 11.79 -0.88
N GLY A 102 -7.56 11.30 -1.01
CA GLY A 102 -7.87 10.09 -1.77
C GLY A 102 -7.55 10.21 -3.25
N SER A 103 -7.85 11.36 -3.87
CA SER A 103 -7.54 11.63 -5.27
C SER A 103 -6.03 11.63 -5.53
N VAL A 104 -5.25 12.28 -4.70
CA VAL A 104 -3.79 12.31 -4.80
C VAL A 104 -3.20 10.91 -4.61
N TRP A 105 -3.72 10.16 -3.63
CA TRP A 105 -3.31 8.77 -3.39
C TRP A 105 -3.51 7.90 -4.62
N GLY A 106 -4.71 7.97 -5.21
CA GLY A 106 -5.04 7.20 -6.40
C GLY A 106 -4.27 7.64 -7.64
N LEU A 107 -4.03 8.95 -7.82
CA LEU A 107 -3.27 9.52 -8.93
C LEU A 107 -1.83 8.97 -8.95
N LEU A 108 -1.11 9.15 -7.83
CA LEU A 108 0.27 8.71 -7.70
C LEU A 108 0.36 7.18 -7.72
N GLY A 109 -0.49 6.52 -6.90
CA GLY A 109 -0.53 5.07 -6.79
C GLY A 109 -0.83 4.39 -8.12
N GLY A 110 -1.82 4.89 -8.86
CA GLY A 110 -2.18 4.37 -10.18
C GLY A 110 -1.09 4.59 -11.22
N ALA A 111 -0.46 5.78 -11.24
CA ALA A 111 0.65 6.08 -12.15
C ALA A 111 1.84 5.14 -11.93
N VAL A 112 2.31 5.04 -10.67
CA VAL A 112 3.46 4.20 -10.32
C VAL A 112 3.15 2.72 -10.56
N LEU A 113 1.98 2.22 -10.13
CA LEU A 113 1.56 0.84 -10.39
C LEU A 113 1.63 0.52 -11.89
N ALA A 114 1.08 1.38 -12.74
CA ALA A 114 1.02 1.13 -14.18
C ALA A 114 2.40 1.16 -14.85
N MET A 115 3.38 1.87 -14.31
CA MET A 115 4.77 1.79 -14.79
C MET A 115 5.33 0.37 -14.68
N GLY A 116 4.85 -0.42 -13.71
CA GLY A 116 5.24 -1.81 -13.53
C GLY A 116 4.96 -2.71 -14.73
N PHE A 117 3.91 -2.42 -15.52
CA PHE A 117 3.64 -3.13 -16.77
C PHE A 117 4.75 -2.96 -17.81
N PHE A 118 5.41 -1.82 -17.82
CA PHE A 118 6.39 -1.43 -18.83
C PHE A 118 7.83 -1.41 -18.31
N PHE A 119 8.08 -2.00 -17.15
CA PHE A 119 9.38 -1.98 -16.49
C PHE A 119 10.55 -2.43 -17.40
N ASN A 120 10.36 -3.50 -18.16
CA ASN A 120 11.40 -4.02 -19.04
C ASN A 120 11.62 -3.16 -20.29
N ARG A 121 10.66 -2.28 -20.63
CA ARG A 121 10.68 -1.41 -21.81
C ARG A 121 11.20 -0.03 -21.50
N ILE A 122 10.86 0.50 -20.32
CA ILE A 122 11.33 1.81 -19.89
C ILE A 122 12.84 1.73 -19.61
N PRO A 123 13.68 2.53 -20.25
CA PRO A 123 15.11 2.53 -20.01
C PRO A 123 15.44 2.83 -18.54
N LYS A 124 16.45 2.17 -17.98
CA LYS A 124 16.88 2.37 -16.59
C LYS A 124 17.11 3.85 -16.25
N LYS A 125 17.79 4.59 -17.13
CA LYS A 125 18.01 6.03 -16.96
C LYS A 125 16.71 6.80 -16.86
N THR A 126 15.70 6.44 -17.67
CA THR A 126 14.38 7.08 -17.63
C THR A 126 13.68 6.79 -16.31
N LEU A 127 13.73 5.56 -15.81
CA LEU A 127 13.18 5.24 -14.48
C LEU A 127 13.85 6.04 -13.37
N ILE A 128 15.19 6.05 -13.33
CA ILE A 128 15.93 6.80 -12.31
C ILE A 128 15.53 8.27 -12.31
N VAL A 129 15.58 8.90 -13.49
CA VAL A 129 15.26 10.34 -13.61
C VAL A 129 13.80 10.61 -13.28
N ALA A 130 12.88 9.71 -13.66
CA ALA A 130 11.45 9.85 -13.34
C ALA A 130 11.22 9.88 -11.81
N PHE A 131 11.83 8.96 -11.07
CA PHE A 131 11.72 8.93 -9.61
C PHE A 131 12.46 10.09 -8.92
N LEU A 132 13.62 10.50 -9.43
CA LEU A 132 14.30 11.69 -8.91
C LEU A 132 13.46 12.95 -9.11
N LEU A 133 12.85 13.13 -10.27
CA LEU A 133 11.96 14.28 -10.53
C LEU A 133 10.68 14.19 -9.69
N MET A 134 10.15 12.99 -9.46
CA MET A 134 9.06 12.79 -8.51
C MET A 134 9.45 13.28 -7.11
N MET A 135 10.63 12.90 -6.61
CA MET A 135 11.13 13.35 -5.29
C MET A 135 11.33 14.87 -5.24
N VAL A 136 11.89 15.46 -6.30
CA VAL A 136 12.01 16.93 -6.41
C VAL A 136 10.63 17.59 -6.37
N GLY A 137 9.67 17.06 -7.13
CA GLY A 137 8.28 17.53 -7.09
C GLY A 137 7.69 17.43 -5.70
N MET A 138 7.87 16.28 -5.01
CA MET A 138 7.42 16.09 -3.62
C MET A 138 8.02 17.13 -2.68
N PHE A 139 9.32 17.39 -2.77
CA PHE A 139 9.97 18.41 -1.97
C PHE A 139 9.39 19.80 -2.23
N LEU A 140 9.20 20.17 -3.51
CA LEU A 140 8.61 21.46 -3.87
C LEU A 140 7.17 21.59 -3.35
N GLY A 141 6.33 20.58 -3.55
CA GLY A 141 4.94 20.59 -3.05
C GLY A 141 4.86 20.71 -1.53
N PHE A 142 5.76 20.01 -0.81
CA PHE A 142 5.87 20.14 0.63
C PHE A 142 6.24 21.57 1.04
N LYS A 143 7.35 22.09 0.53
CA LYS A 143 7.87 23.43 0.92
C LYS A 143 6.99 24.59 0.48
N LEU A 144 6.25 24.46 -0.63
CA LEU A 144 5.41 25.53 -1.13
C LEU A 144 3.99 25.57 -0.54
N ILE A 145 3.45 24.42 -0.14
CA ILE A 145 2.04 24.29 0.27
C ILE A 145 1.86 23.67 1.64
N ASN A 146 2.49 22.51 1.89
CA ASN A 146 2.26 21.77 3.14
C ASN A 146 2.97 22.43 4.33
N ASP A 147 4.23 22.78 4.19
CA ASP A 147 5.05 23.40 5.25
C ASP A 147 4.50 24.80 5.68
N PRO A 148 4.17 25.69 4.75
CA PRO A 148 3.51 26.98 5.09
C PRO A 148 2.03 26.87 5.45
N MET A 149 1.44 25.66 5.40
CA MET A 149 0.02 25.40 5.73
C MET A 149 -0.96 26.26 4.89
N ILE A 150 -0.67 26.51 3.59
CA ILE A 150 -1.52 27.36 2.72
C ILE A 150 -2.92 26.77 2.57
N ILE A 151 -3.02 25.45 2.36
CA ILE A 151 -4.26 24.67 2.41
C ILE A 151 -4.01 23.50 3.35
N TYR A 152 -4.77 23.46 4.43
CA TYR A 152 -4.50 22.59 5.55
C TYR A 152 -5.76 21.87 6.02
N PHE A 153 -5.74 20.54 6.02
CA PHE A 153 -6.89 19.69 6.35
C PHE A 153 -6.79 19.03 7.72
N SER A 154 -5.84 19.45 8.54
CA SER A 154 -5.72 19.05 9.95
C SER A 154 -6.08 20.22 10.86
N ASP A 155 -6.17 19.97 12.17
CA ASP A 155 -6.48 21.00 13.16
C ASP A 155 -5.30 21.98 13.31
N PRO A 156 -5.47 23.27 13.00
CA PRO A 156 -4.39 24.26 13.13
C PRO A 156 -3.92 24.48 14.58
N SER A 157 -4.76 24.17 15.58
CA SER A 157 -4.37 24.27 16.99
C SER A 157 -3.48 23.15 17.48
N ASN A 158 -3.50 22.01 16.77
CA ASN A 158 -2.62 20.86 17.02
C ASN A 158 -2.15 20.28 15.66
N PRO A 159 -1.30 21.03 14.96
CA PRO A 159 -0.96 20.72 13.58
C PRO A 159 -0.20 19.40 13.47
N ARG A 160 -0.60 18.56 12.52
CA ARG A 160 0.13 17.36 12.11
C ARG A 160 0.74 17.58 10.74
N PRO A 161 1.92 17.04 10.46
CA PRO A 161 2.51 17.14 9.12
C PRO A 161 1.54 16.62 8.06
N GLU A 162 1.30 17.42 7.03
CA GLU A 162 0.54 17.02 5.84
C GLU A 162 1.48 16.88 4.65
N SER A 163 1.17 15.94 3.76
CA SER A 163 2.01 15.64 2.59
C SER A 163 1.22 15.49 1.30
N TRP A 164 -0.07 15.88 1.31
CA TRP A 164 -0.91 15.73 0.12
C TRP A 164 -0.42 16.54 -1.08
N ALA A 165 0.06 17.77 -0.87
CA ALA A 165 0.59 18.60 -1.95
C ALA A 165 1.97 18.09 -2.41
N ALA A 166 2.80 17.60 -1.49
CA ALA A 166 4.03 16.91 -1.83
C ALA A 166 3.76 15.78 -2.83
N LEU A 167 2.88 14.85 -2.49
CA LEU A 167 2.55 13.72 -3.35
C LEU A 167 1.90 14.14 -4.67
N LEU A 168 1.07 15.18 -4.68
CA LEU A 168 0.48 15.74 -5.90
C LEU A 168 1.54 16.28 -6.86
N PHE A 169 2.46 17.11 -6.36
CA PHE A 169 3.54 17.66 -7.17
C PHE A 169 4.48 16.56 -7.66
N GLY A 170 4.75 15.57 -6.81
CA GLY A 170 5.50 14.38 -7.21
C GLY A 170 4.85 13.62 -8.36
N ALA A 171 3.53 13.37 -8.27
CA ALA A 171 2.77 12.71 -9.34
C ALA A 171 2.77 13.52 -10.65
N ILE A 172 2.60 14.84 -10.56
CA ILE A 172 2.63 15.73 -11.71
C ILE A 172 4.02 15.71 -12.38
N ALA A 173 5.09 15.87 -11.61
CA ALA A 173 6.47 15.84 -12.13
C ALA A 173 6.78 14.51 -12.83
N LEU A 174 6.39 13.38 -12.21
CA LEU A 174 6.51 12.04 -12.76
C LEU A 174 5.80 11.94 -14.13
N LEU A 175 4.52 12.29 -14.16
CA LEU A 175 3.69 12.17 -15.36
C LEU A 175 4.16 13.10 -16.49
N ILE A 176 4.55 14.33 -16.18
CA ILE A 176 5.10 15.26 -17.17
C ILE A 176 6.37 14.66 -17.78
N TYR A 177 7.30 14.18 -16.98
CA TYR A 177 8.54 13.61 -17.50
C TYR A 177 8.29 12.36 -18.36
N LEU A 178 7.45 11.44 -17.90
CA LEU A 178 7.11 10.23 -18.64
C LEU A 178 6.46 10.56 -19.99
N LYS A 179 5.57 11.55 -20.06
CA LYS A 179 4.94 12.00 -21.32
C LYS A 179 5.94 12.28 -22.43
N PHE A 180 7.13 12.79 -22.09
CA PHE A 180 8.16 13.15 -23.08
C PHE A 180 9.23 12.06 -23.28
N LYS A 181 9.26 11.00 -22.44
CA LYS A 181 10.37 10.02 -22.42
C LYS A 181 9.98 8.60 -22.79
N ILE A 182 8.70 8.27 -22.79
CA ILE A 182 8.19 6.95 -23.18
C ILE A 182 7.26 7.04 -24.39
N SER A 183 6.87 5.91 -24.96
CA SER A 183 5.96 5.90 -26.11
C SER A 183 4.58 6.45 -25.73
N LYS A 184 3.87 7.03 -26.73
CA LYS A 184 2.49 7.53 -26.53
C LYS A 184 1.54 6.43 -26.05
N ALA A 185 1.73 5.19 -26.50
CA ALA A 185 0.90 4.06 -26.12
C ALA A 185 1.10 3.70 -24.64
N GLU A 186 2.34 3.58 -24.19
CA GLU A 186 2.68 3.33 -22.78
C GLU A 186 2.19 4.46 -21.89
N PHE A 187 2.45 5.71 -22.26
CA PHE A 187 2.00 6.87 -21.50
C PHE A 187 0.47 6.92 -21.37
N LYS A 188 -0.26 6.63 -22.45
CA LYS A 188 -1.74 6.57 -22.44
C LYS A 188 -2.26 5.61 -21.38
N ILE A 189 -1.63 4.44 -21.23
CA ILE A 189 -2.03 3.44 -20.23
C ILE A 189 -1.69 3.93 -18.81
N ILE A 190 -0.46 4.41 -18.60
CA ILE A 190 -0.04 4.95 -17.29
C ILE A 190 -0.96 6.11 -16.88
N PHE A 191 -1.26 7.02 -17.79
CA PHE A 191 -2.14 8.16 -17.52
C PHE A 191 -3.58 7.73 -17.23
N ARG A 192 -4.09 6.69 -17.91
CA ARG A 192 -5.41 6.11 -17.64
C ARG A 192 -5.50 5.54 -16.22
N PHE A 193 -4.48 4.80 -15.78
CA PHE A 193 -4.40 4.29 -14.41
C PHE A 193 -4.30 5.42 -13.38
N ALA A 194 -3.52 6.45 -13.68
CA ALA A 194 -3.41 7.64 -12.84
C ALA A 194 -4.76 8.36 -12.68
N LEU A 195 -5.46 8.63 -13.79
CA LEU A 195 -6.74 9.33 -13.75
C LEU A 195 -7.86 8.50 -13.10
N LEU A 196 -7.99 7.23 -13.46
CA LEU A 196 -9.00 6.37 -12.85
C LEU A 196 -8.66 6.07 -11.38
N GLY A 197 -7.39 5.95 -11.04
CA GLY A 197 -6.95 5.90 -9.66
C GLY A 197 -7.33 7.17 -8.90
N MET A 198 -7.11 8.36 -9.49
CA MET A 198 -7.52 9.65 -8.91
C MET A 198 -9.02 9.69 -8.62
N VAL A 199 -9.84 9.30 -9.59
CA VAL A 199 -11.31 9.27 -9.43
C VAL A 199 -11.71 8.25 -8.37
N GLY A 200 -11.20 7.02 -8.47
CA GLY A 200 -11.51 5.94 -7.52
C GLY A 200 -11.06 6.26 -6.09
N GLY A 201 -9.88 6.85 -5.94
CA GLY A 201 -9.36 7.27 -4.65
C GLY A 201 -10.16 8.44 -4.06
N GLY A 202 -10.47 9.45 -4.87
CA GLY A 202 -11.28 10.60 -4.44
C GLY A 202 -12.69 10.21 -4.04
N LEU A 203 -13.40 9.45 -4.86
CA LEU A 203 -14.72 8.95 -4.52
C LEU A 203 -14.66 7.98 -3.33
N GLY A 204 -13.69 7.09 -3.32
CA GLY A 204 -13.55 6.09 -2.27
C GLY A 204 -13.31 6.70 -0.91
N PHE A 205 -12.42 7.69 -0.81
CA PHE A 205 -12.14 8.35 0.46
C PHE A 205 -13.18 9.43 0.79
N GLY A 206 -13.60 10.24 -0.19
CA GLY A 206 -14.61 11.26 0.01
C GLY A 206 -15.96 10.69 0.43
N LEU A 207 -16.55 9.78 -0.36
CA LEU A 207 -17.82 9.13 0.00
C LEU A 207 -17.65 8.17 1.18
N GLY A 208 -16.52 7.44 1.24
CA GLY A 208 -16.25 6.54 2.35
C GLY A 208 -16.14 7.26 3.68
N SER A 209 -15.64 8.49 3.71
CA SER A 209 -15.54 9.28 4.94
C SER A 209 -16.91 9.66 5.53
N LEU A 210 -17.98 9.66 4.73
CA LEU A 210 -19.35 9.93 5.21
C LEU A 210 -19.85 8.87 6.20
N TRP A 211 -19.23 7.68 6.25
CA TRP A 211 -19.47 6.73 7.34
C TRP A 211 -19.17 7.34 8.72
N MET A 212 -18.21 8.26 8.80
CA MET A 212 -17.91 8.96 10.07
C MET A 212 -19.04 9.89 10.48
N VAL A 213 -19.73 10.52 9.51
CA VAL A 213 -20.92 11.32 9.76
C VAL A 213 -22.06 10.44 10.28
N LEU A 214 -22.33 9.32 9.61
CA LEU A 214 -23.33 8.35 10.09
C LEU A 214 -23.00 7.85 11.49
N GLY A 215 -21.74 7.55 11.78
CA GLY A 215 -21.29 7.08 13.08
C GLY A 215 -21.48 8.11 14.21
N SER A 216 -21.48 9.41 13.90
CA SER A 216 -21.79 10.46 14.87
C SER A 216 -23.31 10.62 15.14
N LEU A 217 -24.14 10.14 14.23
CA LEU A 217 -25.61 10.27 14.31
C LEU A 217 -26.31 9.02 14.84
N LEU A 218 -25.67 7.86 14.76
CA LEU A 218 -26.25 6.57 15.12
C LEU A 218 -25.63 6.04 16.43
N PRO A 219 -26.42 5.35 17.28
CA PRO A 219 -25.89 4.73 18.48
C PRO A 219 -24.83 3.65 18.18
N ASP A 220 -23.77 3.58 18.96
CA ASP A 220 -22.69 2.58 18.86
C ASP A 220 -23.20 1.13 18.97
N VAL A 221 -24.37 0.93 19.53
CA VAL A 221 -25.04 -0.35 19.68
C VAL A 221 -25.40 -0.99 18.32
N ILE A 222 -25.64 -0.18 17.27
CA ILE A 222 -26.00 -0.68 15.93
C ILE A 222 -24.75 -1.15 15.18
N PHE A 223 -23.71 -0.33 15.17
CA PHE A 223 -22.45 -0.61 14.53
C PHE A 223 -21.37 0.32 15.10
N ASN A 224 -20.24 -0.22 15.51
CA ASN A 224 -19.18 0.55 16.15
C ASN A 224 -17.90 0.66 15.30
N SER A 225 -17.88 0.08 14.12
CA SER A 225 -16.70 0.00 13.26
C SER A 225 -16.77 0.97 12.05
N TRP A 226 -17.30 2.17 12.25
CA TRP A 226 -17.46 3.20 11.20
C TRP A 226 -16.17 3.54 10.48
N TRP A 227 -15.05 3.56 11.21
CA TRP A 227 -13.73 3.73 10.63
C TRP A 227 -13.39 2.63 9.63
N LYS A 228 -13.72 1.37 9.96
CA LYS A 228 -13.51 0.24 9.05
C LYS A 228 -14.40 0.31 7.83
N ALA A 229 -15.63 0.75 7.97
CA ALA A 229 -16.52 0.97 6.82
C ALA A 229 -15.94 2.01 5.86
N MET A 230 -15.33 3.08 6.36
CA MET A 230 -14.59 4.06 5.57
C MET A 230 -13.40 3.43 4.86
N GLU A 231 -12.56 2.68 5.56
CA GLU A 231 -11.39 2.01 4.99
C GLU A 231 -11.78 1.01 3.90
N PHE A 232 -12.81 0.21 4.13
CA PHE A 232 -13.35 -0.71 3.14
C PHE A 232 -13.86 0.01 1.90
N SER A 233 -14.62 1.10 2.07
CA SER A 233 -15.15 1.89 0.96
C SER A 233 -14.02 2.49 0.12
N PHE A 234 -12.99 3.01 0.77
CA PHE A 234 -11.82 3.55 0.08
C PHE A 234 -11.10 2.47 -0.73
N GLY A 235 -10.76 1.36 -0.10
CA GLY A 235 -10.07 0.25 -0.78
C GLY A 235 -10.91 -0.33 -1.91
N PHE A 236 -12.22 -0.52 -1.69
CA PHE A 236 -13.13 -1.07 -2.69
C PHE A 236 -13.22 -0.18 -3.94
N LEU A 237 -13.49 1.11 -3.77
CA LEU A 237 -13.64 2.02 -4.91
C LEU A 237 -12.32 2.25 -5.63
N LEU A 238 -11.23 2.47 -4.92
CA LEU A 238 -9.92 2.63 -5.56
C LEU A 238 -9.53 1.37 -6.34
N GLY A 239 -9.70 0.18 -5.76
CA GLY A 239 -9.45 -1.09 -6.44
C GLY A 239 -10.34 -1.31 -7.66
N ALA A 240 -11.64 -0.98 -7.56
CA ALA A 240 -12.60 -1.08 -8.66
C ALA A 240 -12.17 -0.21 -9.86
N PHE A 241 -11.81 1.06 -9.62
CA PHE A 241 -11.41 1.98 -10.69
C PHE A 241 -10.07 1.59 -11.31
N LEU A 242 -9.10 1.07 -10.53
CA LEU A 242 -7.87 0.49 -11.09
C LEU A 242 -8.18 -0.75 -11.94
N GLY A 243 -9.16 -1.55 -11.54
CA GLY A 243 -9.68 -2.66 -12.32
C GLY A 243 -10.32 -2.21 -13.64
N VAL A 244 -11.11 -1.13 -13.63
CA VAL A 244 -11.64 -0.50 -14.85
C VAL A 244 -10.51 -0.02 -15.77
N ALA A 245 -9.47 0.59 -15.21
CA ALA A 245 -8.28 1.00 -15.98
C ALA A 245 -7.63 -0.20 -16.69
N ALA A 246 -7.50 -1.32 -15.99
CA ALA A 246 -6.96 -2.57 -16.56
C ALA A 246 -7.89 -3.14 -17.64
N TRP A 247 -9.19 -3.16 -17.41
CA TRP A 247 -10.17 -3.61 -18.42
C TRP A 247 -10.09 -2.79 -19.70
N LEU A 248 -10.08 -1.47 -19.58
CA LEU A 248 -9.98 -0.57 -20.74
C LEU A 248 -8.64 -0.66 -21.48
N SER A 249 -7.60 -1.15 -20.81
CA SER A 249 -6.25 -1.32 -21.36
C SER A 249 -5.91 -2.77 -21.72
N ARG A 250 -6.81 -3.75 -21.46
CA ARG A 250 -6.48 -5.17 -21.51
C ARG A 250 -5.95 -5.67 -22.84
N LYS A 251 -6.51 -5.17 -23.95
CA LYS A 251 -6.08 -5.57 -25.30
C LYS A 251 -4.69 -5.08 -25.60
N GLU A 252 -4.43 -3.79 -25.30
CA GLU A 252 -3.14 -3.16 -25.46
C GLU A 252 -2.08 -3.85 -24.56
N LEU A 253 -2.40 -4.10 -23.29
CA LEU A 253 -1.51 -4.79 -22.35
C LEU A 253 -1.21 -6.23 -22.76
N LYS A 254 -2.21 -7.01 -23.18
CA LYS A 254 -1.99 -8.39 -23.62
C LYS A 254 -1.10 -8.44 -24.87
N SER A 255 -1.37 -7.62 -25.89
CA SER A 255 -0.56 -7.61 -27.11
C SER A 255 0.90 -7.19 -26.85
N GLU A 256 1.10 -6.29 -25.89
CA GLU A 256 2.42 -5.74 -25.56
C GLU A 256 3.24 -6.67 -24.65
N LEU A 257 2.62 -7.38 -23.72
CA LEU A 257 3.30 -8.13 -22.66
C LEU A 257 3.43 -9.62 -22.92
N THR A 258 2.62 -10.21 -23.81
CA THR A 258 2.69 -11.65 -24.12
C THR A 258 4.03 -12.06 -24.73
N ASN A 259 4.73 -11.13 -25.38
CA ASN A 259 6.04 -11.33 -25.99
C ASN A 259 7.22 -11.15 -25.00
N GLU A 260 6.99 -10.71 -23.78
CA GLU A 260 8.03 -10.51 -22.76
C GLU A 260 8.35 -11.80 -21.98
N SER A 261 8.66 -12.88 -22.72
CA SER A 261 8.78 -14.23 -22.14
C SER A 261 10.11 -14.54 -21.43
N LYS A 262 11.10 -13.66 -21.46
CA LYS A 262 12.37 -13.92 -20.77
C LYS A 262 12.45 -13.11 -19.47
N PRO A 263 12.34 -13.77 -18.29
CA PRO A 263 12.70 -13.11 -17.04
C PRO A 263 14.19 -12.73 -17.10
N PRO A 264 14.59 -11.58 -16.54
CA PRO A 264 16.00 -11.31 -16.35
C PRO A 264 16.60 -12.44 -15.52
N GLU A 265 17.71 -13.00 -15.97
CA GLU A 265 18.43 -14.03 -15.24
C GLU A 265 18.86 -13.45 -13.89
N ILE A 266 18.48 -14.13 -12.81
CA ILE A 266 18.96 -13.76 -11.49
C ILE A 266 20.39 -14.29 -11.38
N PRO A 267 21.38 -13.43 -11.08
CA PRO A 267 22.76 -13.87 -11.00
C PRO A 267 23.03 -14.83 -9.84
N PHE A 268 22.09 -14.97 -8.93
CA PHE A 268 22.25 -15.81 -7.74
C PHE A 268 21.65 -17.20 -7.98
N LYS A 269 22.50 -18.21 -7.98
CA LYS A 269 22.10 -19.62 -8.11
C LYS A 269 21.56 -20.21 -6.80
N SER A 270 21.76 -19.55 -5.66
CA SER A 270 21.43 -20.06 -4.34
C SER A 270 20.34 -19.23 -3.65
N GLY A 271 19.29 -19.89 -3.16
CA GLY A 271 18.24 -19.27 -2.35
C GLY A 271 18.76 -18.72 -1.01
N TYR A 272 19.89 -19.21 -0.50
CA TYR A 272 20.52 -18.66 0.71
C TYR A 272 21.04 -17.24 0.52
N ILE A 273 21.48 -16.90 -0.71
CA ILE A 273 21.92 -15.51 -1.01
C ILE A 273 20.70 -14.60 -1.04
N GLU A 274 19.57 -15.03 -1.62
CA GLU A 274 18.32 -14.25 -1.58
C GLU A 274 17.89 -14.02 -0.14
N LEU A 275 17.89 -15.06 0.70
CA LEU A 275 17.56 -14.93 2.13
C LEU A 275 18.52 -13.97 2.86
N GLY A 276 19.81 -14.10 2.64
CA GLY A 276 20.81 -13.20 3.23
C GLY A 276 20.57 -11.73 2.87
N LEU A 277 20.27 -11.44 1.61
CA LEU A 277 19.97 -10.08 1.15
C LEU A 277 18.68 -9.51 1.77
N ILE A 278 17.66 -10.35 1.96
CA ILE A 278 16.41 -9.94 2.63
C ILE A 278 16.68 -9.61 4.10
N LEU A 279 17.46 -10.44 4.80
CA LEU A 279 17.84 -10.20 6.18
C LEU A 279 18.65 -8.90 6.33
N VAL A 280 19.60 -8.66 5.41
CA VAL A 280 20.34 -7.40 5.36
C VAL A 280 19.42 -6.21 5.10
N ALA A 281 18.48 -6.34 4.16
CA ALA A 281 17.51 -5.29 3.89
C ALA A 281 16.64 -4.98 5.11
N GLY A 282 16.18 -6.02 5.83
CA GLY A 282 15.44 -5.87 7.09
C GLY A 282 16.29 -5.18 8.17
N LEU A 283 17.55 -5.62 8.36
CA LEU A 283 18.48 -5.01 9.30
C LEU A 283 18.69 -3.53 9.01
N VAL A 284 18.94 -3.18 7.76
CA VAL A 284 19.19 -1.79 7.37
C VAL A 284 17.94 -0.94 7.56
N THR A 285 16.78 -1.44 7.14
CA THR A 285 15.51 -0.68 7.15
C THR A 285 14.95 -0.51 8.56
N PHE A 286 14.93 -1.56 9.37
CA PHE A 286 14.24 -1.55 10.67
C PHE A 286 15.16 -1.28 11.87
N TRP A 287 16.46 -1.33 11.70
CA TRP A 287 17.40 -1.11 12.77
C TRP A 287 18.48 -0.07 12.46
N LEU A 288 19.27 -0.25 11.38
CA LEU A 288 20.45 0.58 11.14
C LEU A 288 20.08 2.03 10.82
N ILE A 289 19.18 2.25 9.89
CA ILE A 289 18.74 3.60 9.48
C ILE A 289 18.03 4.33 10.62
N PRO A 290 16.99 3.75 11.27
CA PRO A 290 16.38 4.38 12.43
C PRO A 290 17.39 4.70 13.51
N LYS A 291 18.16 3.73 14.00
CA LYS A 291 19.14 3.95 15.05
C LYS A 291 20.15 5.07 14.76
N THR A 292 20.51 5.24 13.48
CA THR A 292 21.53 6.22 13.08
C THR A 292 20.92 7.60 12.84
N LEU A 293 19.76 7.68 12.23
CA LEU A 293 19.21 8.95 11.74
C LEU A 293 18.07 9.51 12.61
N GLU A 294 17.26 8.69 13.29
CA GLU A 294 16.19 9.18 14.17
C GLU A 294 16.69 10.16 15.24
N PRO A 295 17.79 9.90 15.96
CA PRO A 295 18.28 10.85 16.95
C PRO A 295 18.61 12.22 16.35
N PHE A 296 19.09 12.26 15.11
CA PHE A 296 19.36 13.51 14.39
C PHE A 296 18.08 14.18 13.91
N VAL A 297 17.07 13.40 13.51
CA VAL A 297 15.75 13.90 13.10
C VAL A 297 15.00 14.46 14.30
N ASP A 298 15.02 13.77 15.43
CA ASP A 298 14.30 14.15 16.66
C ASP A 298 14.93 15.35 17.38
N ALA A 299 16.23 15.55 17.23
CA ALA A 299 16.94 16.70 17.78
C ALA A 299 16.64 18.02 17.01
N ALA A 300 15.53 18.09 16.26
CA ALA A 300 15.13 19.30 15.52
C ALA A 300 14.96 20.50 16.45
N ASN A 301 15.59 21.63 16.08
CA ASN A 301 15.47 22.88 16.80
C ASN A 301 15.00 23.98 15.84
N ASN A 302 14.09 24.86 16.29
CA ASN A 302 13.59 25.98 15.49
C ASN A 302 14.68 26.97 15.04
N ASN A 303 15.87 26.89 15.67
CA ASN A 303 17.03 27.72 15.33
C ASN A 303 18.03 27.05 14.40
N ASP A 304 17.69 25.90 13.81
CA ASP A 304 18.56 25.23 12.84
C ASP A 304 18.77 26.11 11.60
N GLY A 305 20.03 26.35 11.24
CA GLY A 305 20.36 27.05 9.99
C GLY A 305 19.90 26.24 8.77
N PHE A 306 19.75 26.89 7.63
CA PHE A 306 19.24 26.29 6.37
C PHE A 306 19.90 24.94 6.03
N VAL A 307 21.23 24.82 6.16
CA VAL A 307 21.95 23.58 5.81
C VAL A 307 21.59 22.44 6.75
N VAL A 308 21.51 22.70 8.05
CA VAL A 308 21.17 21.69 9.06
C VAL A 308 19.71 21.25 8.87
N GLY A 309 18.81 22.20 8.64
CA GLY A 309 17.40 21.91 8.34
C GLY A 309 17.24 21.05 7.09
N PHE A 310 17.94 21.38 6.01
CA PHE A 310 17.93 20.58 4.79
C PHE A 310 18.46 19.14 4.99
N LEU A 311 19.59 18.98 5.69
CA LEU A 311 20.15 17.66 5.99
C LEU A 311 19.21 16.84 6.86
N ARG A 312 18.49 17.49 7.79
CA ARG A 312 17.50 16.85 8.65
C ARG A 312 16.26 16.39 7.84
N ASP A 313 15.79 17.19 6.89
CA ASP A 313 14.71 16.78 5.98
C ASP A 313 15.13 15.57 5.11
N VAL A 314 16.38 15.54 4.62
CA VAL A 314 16.93 14.38 3.90
C VAL A 314 17.00 13.15 4.81
N ALA A 315 17.47 13.31 6.07
CA ALA A 315 17.52 12.22 7.03
C ALA A 315 16.11 11.66 7.34
N ARG A 316 15.12 12.54 7.52
CA ARG A 316 13.71 12.15 7.71
C ARG A 316 13.16 11.37 6.53
N ILE A 317 13.48 11.80 5.30
CA ILE A 317 13.11 11.05 4.08
C ILE A 317 13.75 9.66 4.09
N LEU A 318 15.03 9.54 4.45
CA LEU A 318 15.70 8.25 4.51
C LEU A 318 15.11 7.33 5.57
N VAL A 319 14.78 7.84 6.77
CA VAL A 319 14.12 7.05 7.81
C VAL A 319 12.76 6.52 7.30
N ASN A 320 11.94 7.38 6.73
CA ASN A 320 10.59 7.00 6.32
C ASN A 320 10.54 6.16 5.04
N TYR A 321 11.52 6.31 4.14
CA TYR A 321 11.48 5.72 2.80
C TYR A 321 12.65 4.76 2.49
N ALA A 322 13.45 4.35 3.48
CA ALA A 322 14.58 3.45 3.26
C ALA A 322 14.19 2.16 2.53
N PHE A 323 13.04 1.59 2.90
CA PHE A 323 12.50 0.40 2.27
C PHE A 323 12.27 0.59 0.76
N TYR A 324 11.71 1.71 0.36
CA TYR A 324 11.51 2.03 -1.06
C TYR A 324 12.83 2.22 -1.78
N GLY A 325 13.85 2.74 -1.12
CA GLY A 325 15.20 2.84 -1.66
C GLY A 325 15.76 1.47 -2.09
N PHE A 326 15.58 0.44 -1.27
CA PHE A 326 15.95 -0.93 -1.63
C PHE A 326 15.21 -1.42 -2.88
N LEU A 327 13.91 -1.21 -2.93
CA LEU A 327 13.11 -1.63 -4.08
C LEU A 327 13.53 -0.89 -5.35
N PHE A 328 13.83 0.41 -5.27
CA PHE A 328 14.34 1.20 -6.40
C PHE A 328 15.70 0.68 -6.91
N VAL A 329 16.63 0.35 -6.02
CA VAL A 329 17.92 -0.24 -6.42
C VAL A 329 17.70 -1.57 -7.15
N LEU A 330 16.83 -2.44 -6.65
CA LEU A 330 16.53 -3.72 -7.29
C LEU A 330 15.86 -3.53 -8.66
N TRP A 331 15.00 -2.52 -8.82
CA TRP A 331 14.43 -2.19 -10.13
C TRP A 331 15.49 -1.71 -11.12
N ILE A 332 16.39 -0.83 -10.68
CA ILE A 332 17.47 -0.31 -11.51
C ILE A 332 18.35 -1.44 -12.03
N VAL A 333 18.68 -2.40 -11.17
CA VAL A 333 19.49 -3.58 -11.54
C VAL A 333 18.68 -4.71 -12.17
N ARG A 334 17.36 -4.59 -12.22
CA ARG A 334 16.43 -5.56 -12.83
C ARG A 334 16.45 -6.94 -12.18
N PHE A 335 16.23 -6.99 -10.86
CA PHE A 335 16.01 -8.22 -10.11
C PHE A 335 14.56 -8.38 -9.65
N PRO A 336 13.59 -8.60 -10.56
CA PRO A 336 12.17 -8.59 -10.23
C PRO A 336 11.78 -9.68 -9.22
N LYS A 337 12.41 -10.85 -9.27
CA LYS A 337 12.14 -11.95 -8.32
C LYS A 337 12.55 -11.56 -6.91
N LEU A 338 13.76 -11.03 -6.74
CA LEU A 338 14.27 -10.57 -5.45
C LEU A 338 13.48 -9.37 -4.94
N ALA A 339 13.15 -8.40 -5.81
CA ALA A 339 12.31 -7.26 -5.46
C ALA A 339 10.92 -7.72 -4.97
N TRP A 340 10.31 -8.70 -5.62
CA TRP A 340 9.05 -9.30 -5.19
C TRP A 340 9.17 -9.94 -3.80
N GLN A 341 10.18 -10.78 -3.62
CA GLN A 341 10.39 -11.45 -2.34
C GLN A 341 10.63 -10.45 -1.21
N ILE A 342 11.51 -9.46 -1.40
CA ILE A 342 11.73 -8.40 -0.41
C ILE A 342 10.44 -7.61 -0.16
N GLY A 343 9.76 -7.16 -1.21
CA GLY A 343 8.52 -6.38 -1.08
C GLY A 343 7.45 -7.08 -0.26
N ILE A 344 7.23 -8.37 -0.47
CA ILE A 344 6.27 -9.17 0.31
C ILE A 344 6.80 -9.44 1.71
N THR A 345 8.05 -9.92 1.83
CA THR A 345 8.61 -10.35 3.11
C THR A 345 8.69 -9.21 4.11
N LEU A 346 9.22 -8.04 3.72
CA LEU A 346 9.33 -6.90 4.63
C LEU A 346 7.97 -6.29 4.98
N THR A 347 6.99 -6.34 4.07
CA THR A 347 5.61 -5.95 4.38
C THR A 347 5.02 -6.83 5.49
N PHE A 348 5.19 -8.16 5.38
CA PHE A 348 4.75 -9.08 6.42
C PHE A 348 5.53 -8.93 7.72
N CYS A 349 6.83 -8.68 7.62
CA CYS A 349 7.68 -8.48 8.78
C CYS A 349 7.20 -7.29 9.62
N HIS A 350 6.92 -6.16 8.98
CA HIS A 350 6.36 -5.00 9.66
C HIS A 350 5.01 -5.32 10.31
N THR A 351 4.12 -6.00 9.57
CA THR A 351 2.83 -6.46 10.10
C THR A 351 3.00 -7.34 11.35
N ALA A 352 3.97 -8.26 11.34
CA ALA A 352 4.21 -9.14 12.48
C ALA A 352 4.74 -8.38 13.70
N ILE A 353 5.61 -7.38 13.49
CA ILE A 353 6.11 -6.53 14.58
C ILE A 353 4.96 -5.81 15.27
N ASP A 354 4.08 -5.15 14.50
CA ASP A 354 2.92 -4.45 15.05
C ASP A 354 1.99 -5.40 15.82
N LEU A 355 1.82 -6.62 15.31
CA LEU A 355 1.00 -7.64 15.96
C LEU A 355 1.60 -8.08 17.29
N PHE A 356 2.92 -8.27 17.35
CA PHE A 356 3.60 -8.62 18.59
C PHE A 356 3.53 -7.50 19.62
N LEU A 357 3.68 -6.25 19.24
CA LEU A 357 3.55 -5.10 20.12
C LEU A 357 2.16 -4.98 20.74
N ASP A 358 1.11 -5.34 20.00
CA ASP A 358 -0.26 -5.32 20.53
C ASP A 358 -0.53 -6.43 21.56
N PHE A 359 -0.02 -7.64 21.30
CA PHE A 359 -0.24 -8.79 22.20
C PHE A 359 0.76 -8.84 23.37
N PHE A 360 1.91 -8.25 23.21
CA PHE A 360 3.01 -8.26 24.17
C PHE A 360 3.59 -6.85 24.31
N PRO A 361 2.87 -5.90 24.92
CA PRO A 361 3.34 -4.51 25.03
C PRO A 361 4.67 -4.36 25.78
N GLU A 362 5.02 -5.32 26.64
CA GLU A 362 6.32 -5.37 27.34
C GLU A 362 7.51 -5.46 26.37
N VAL A 363 7.27 -5.93 25.14
CA VAL A 363 8.28 -6.01 24.09
C VAL A 363 8.79 -4.63 23.68
N ASP A 364 7.98 -3.59 23.84
CA ASP A 364 8.37 -2.21 23.54
C ASP A 364 9.51 -1.70 24.44
N THR A 365 9.75 -2.38 25.57
CA THR A 365 10.88 -2.10 26.48
C THR A 365 12.20 -2.70 25.99
N LEU A 366 12.19 -3.56 24.97
CA LEU A 366 13.38 -4.18 24.43
C LEU A 366 14.21 -3.17 23.60
N SER A 367 15.53 -3.38 23.60
CA SER A 367 16.38 -2.57 22.72
C SER A 367 16.01 -2.77 21.26
N PRO A 368 16.17 -1.76 20.39
CA PRO A 368 15.91 -1.89 18.95
C PRO A 368 16.66 -3.06 18.30
N PHE A 369 17.87 -3.38 18.77
CA PHE A 369 18.63 -4.54 18.30
C PHE A 369 17.98 -5.87 18.71
N THR A 370 17.51 -5.98 19.95
CA THR A 370 16.84 -7.19 20.44
C THR A 370 15.51 -7.41 19.71
N MET A 371 14.75 -6.33 19.50
CA MET A 371 13.52 -6.35 18.69
C MET A 371 13.80 -6.86 17.27
N TYR A 372 14.84 -6.29 16.61
CA TYR A 372 15.22 -6.78 15.29
C TYR A 372 15.56 -8.27 15.31
N PHE A 373 16.36 -8.72 16.25
CA PHE A 373 16.83 -10.12 16.30
C PHE A 373 15.68 -11.11 16.55
N LEU A 374 14.83 -10.84 17.53
CA LEU A 374 13.78 -11.77 17.92
C LEU A 374 12.59 -11.76 16.95
N PHE A 375 12.15 -10.58 16.55
CA PHE A 375 10.88 -10.45 15.80
C PHE A 375 11.13 -10.23 14.31
N VAL A 376 12.02 -9.31 13.93
CA VAL A 376 12.26 -9.03 12.52
C VAL A 376 13.01 -10.18 11.85
N LEU A 377 14.13 -10.62 12.43
CA LEU A 377 14.97 -11.67 11.84
C LEU A 377 14.21 -12.99 11.68
N LEU A 378 13.58 -13.48 12.76
CA LEU A 378 12.87 -14.76 12.75
C LEU A 378 11.64 -14.72 11.84
N THR A 379 10.84 -13.65 11.93
CA THR A 379 9.66 -13.48 11.10
C THR A 379 10.04 -13.32 9.63
N THR A 380 11.07 -12.51 9.34
CA THR A 380 11.60 -12.32 7.99
C THR A 380 12.08 -13.64 7.40
N ALA A 381 12.82 -14.44 8.15
CA ALA A 381 13.31 -15.73 7.71
C ALA A 381 12.16 -16.70 7.39
N ALA A 382 11.15 -16.77 8.27
CA ALA A 382 9.99 -17.65 8.09
C ALA A 382 9.18 -17.23 6.86
N VAL A 383 8.85 -15.95 6.73
CA VAL A 383 8.06 -15.45 5.59
C VAL A 383 8.85 -15.55 4.29
N ALA A 384 10.14 -15.21 4.30
CA ALA A 384 11.01 -15.35 3.13
C ALA A 384 11.09 -16.80 2.63
N ALA A 385 11.16 -17.76 3.55
CA ALA A 385 11.15 -19.19 3.20
C ALA A 385 9.81 -19.61 2.55
N LEU A 386 8.66 -19.12 3.07
CA LEU A 386 7.35 -19.37 2.48
C LEU A 386 7.22 -18.72 1.09
N VAL A 387 7.64 -17.47 0.96
CA VAL A 387 7.62 -16.75 -0.33
C VAL A 387 8.52 -17.44 -1.33
N TRP A 388 9.73 -17.82 -0.92
CA TRP A 388 10.65 -18.60 -1.78
C TRP A 388 10.04 -19.93 -2.21
N TYR A 389 9.51 -20.72 -1.28
CA TYR A 389 8.87 -21.99 -1.57
C TYR A 389 7.75 -21.87 -2.59
N PHE A 390 6.82 -20.95 -2.38
CA PHE A 390 5.69 -20.73 -3.28
C PHE A 390 6.11 -20.13 -4.63
N SER A 391 7.17 -19.32 -4.67
CA SER A 391 7.70 -18.74 -5.91
C SER A 391 8.26 -19.78 -6.88
N GLN A 392 8.68 -20.96 -6.39
CA GLN A 392 9.16 -22.07 -7.21
C GLN A 392 8.03 -22.88 -7.85
N LYS A 393 6.79 -22.68 -7.43
CA LYS A 393 5.67 -23.46 -7.96
C LYS A 393 5.18 -22.90 -9.29
N LYS A 394 4.63 -23.79 -10.14
CA LYS A 394 4.09 -23.43 -11.47
C LYS A 394 3.08 -22.27 -11.41
N ASN A 395 2.30 -22.19 -10.34
CA ASN A 395 1.27 -21.17 -10.13
C ASN A 395 1.71 -20.12 -9.10
N ALA A 396 2.96 -19.66 -9.14
CA ALA A 396 3.54 -18.79 -8.15
C ALA A 396 2.70 -17.53 -7.88
N GLY A 397 2.25 -16.81 -8.92
CA GLY A 397 1.42 -15.59 -8.74
C GLY A 397 0.14 -15.86 -7.98
N ARG A 398 -0.56 -16.95 -8.29
CA ARG A 398 -1.76 -17.39 -7.59
C ARG A 398 -1.47 -17.74 -6.12
N ASN A 399 -0.42 -18.53 -5.89
CA ASN A 399 -0.07 -18.95 -4.54
C ASN A 399 0.33 -17.76 -3.65
N MET A 400 1.08 -16.79 -4.21
CA MET A 400 1.42 -15.55 -3.52
C MET A 400 0.19 -14.74 -3.17
N PHE A 401 -0.75 -14.60 -4.11
CA PHE A 401 -1.98 -13.87 -3.87
C PHE A 401 -2.81 -14.51 -2.75
N LEU A 402 -2.94 -15.84 -2.77
CA LEU A 402 -3.63 -16.57 -1.70
C LEU A 402 -2.91 -16.44 -0.35
N LEU A 403 -1.59 -16.51 -0.35
CA LEU A 403 -0.80 -16.29 0.87
C LEU A 403 -1.10 -14.91 1.48
N LEU A 404 -1.10 -13.85 0.67
CA LEU A 404 -1.41 -12.49 1.12
C LEU A 404 -2.83 -12.38 1.69
N ILE A 405 -3.84 -12.89 0.97
CA ILE A 405 -5.24 -12.82 1.41
C ILE A 405 -5.44 -13.52 2.75
N TRP A 406 -4.99 -14.77 2.85
CA TRP A 406 -5.21 -15.55 4.06
C TRP A 406 -4.39 -15.06 5.23
N SER A 407 -3.21 -14.50 4.99
CA SER A 407 -2.46 -13.80 6.02
C SER A 407 -3.22 -12.58 6.55
N CYS A 408 -3.84 -11.78 5.65
CA CYS A 408 -4.70 -10.67 6.06
C CYS A 408 -5.88 -11.14 6.93
N VAL A 409 -6.52 -12.25 6.57
CA VAL A 409 -7.61 -12.84 7.37
C VAL A 409 -7.12 -13.27 8.73
N ILE A 410 -6.02 -14.01 8.79
CA ILE A 410 -5.44 -14.49 10.06
C ILE A 410 -5.10 -13.31 10.98
N ILE A 411 -4.46 -12.27 10.46
CA ILE A 411 -4.10 -11.08 11.23
C ILE A 411 -5.36 -10.34 11.71
N SER A 412 -6.36 -10.18 10.83
CA SER A 412 -7.63 -9.54 11.17
C SER A 412 -8.33 -10.29 12.31
N PHE A 413 -8.44 -11.61 12.20
CA PHE A 413 -9.05 -12.42 13.26
C PHE A 413 -8.23 -12.40 14.56
N SER A 414 -6.91 -12.37 14.49
CA SER A 414 -6.06 -12.26 15.67
C SER A 414 -6.29 -10.94 16.41
N ARG A 415 -6.30 -9.82 15.72
CA ARG A 415 -6.44 -8.48 16.34
C ARG A 415 -7.88 -8.11 16.68
N MET A 416 -8.84 -8.48 15.84
CA MET A 416 -10.24 -8.06 16.00
C MET A 416 -11.13 -9.14 16.59
N GLY A 417 -10.95 -10.40 16.18
CA GLY A 417 -11.81 -11.51 16.61
C GLY A 417 -11.51 -12.03 18.02
N ILE A 418 -10.24 -12.01 18.44
CA ILE A 418 -9.78 -12.56 19.72
C ILE A 418 -9.66 -11.47 20.81
N ASN A 419 -9.97 -10.22 20.49
CA ASN A 419 -9.94 -9.13 21.46
C ASN A 419 -10.89 -9.43 22.65
N PRO A 420 -10.42 -9.35 23.90
CA PRO A 420 -11.23 -9.61 25.10
C PRO A 420 -12.53 -8.79 25.16
N GLU A 421 -12.50 -7.53 24.70
CA GLU A 421 -13.70 -6.68 24.64
C GLU A 421 -14.75 -7.24 23.68
N LYS A 422 -14.35 -7.85 22.58
CA LYS A 422 -15.27 -8.50 21.63
C LYS A 422 -15.84 -9.80 22.16
N LEU A 423 -15.07 -10.51 22.96
CA LEU A 423 -15.51 -11.76 23.58
C LEU A 423 -16.46 -11.52 24.77
N ASN A 424 -16.51 -10.30 25.29
CA ASN A 424 -17.50 -9.94 26.31
C ASN A 424 -18.87 -9.71 25.64
N ILE A 425 -19.66 -10.78 25.54
CA ILE A 425 -20.98 -10.82 24.89
C ILE A 425 -22.14 -10.91 25.88
N GLU A 426 -21.85 -10.88 27.17
CA GLU A 426 -22.85 -10.99 28.22
C GLU A 426 -23.87 -9.85 28.13
N GLY A 427 -25.15 -10.15 28.16
CA GLY A 427 -26.23 -9.19 28.06
C GLY A 427 -26.51 -8.61 26.66
N LEU A 428 -25.73 -9.01 25.62
CA LEU A 428 -25.92 -8.55 24.26
C LEU A 428 -26.93 -9.44 23.50
N SER A 429 -27.79 -8.82 22.68
CA SER A 429 -28.61 -9.54 21.72
C SER A 429 -27.77 -10.12 20.58
N PHE A 430 -28.32 -11.14 19.89
CA PHE A 430 -27.63 -11.75 18.74
C PHE A 430 -27.24 -10.72 17.66
N SER A 431 -28.11 -9.76 17.36
CA SER A 431 -27.82 -8.71 16.39
C SER A 431 -26.67 -7.80 16.84
N GLN A 432 -26.60 -7.45 18.12
CA GLN A 432 -25.49 -6.66 18.68
C GLN A 432 -24.16 -7.42 18.63
N ILE A 433 -24.19 -8.73 18.86
CA ILE A 433 -23.01 -9.58 18.74
C ILE A 433 -22.52 -9.58 17.29
N ILE A 434 -23.38 -9.88 16.33
CA ILE A 434 -22.99 -10.00 14.92
C ILE A 434 -22.58 -8.63 14.36
N PHE A 435 -23.47 -7.64 14.41
CA PHE A 435 -23.23 -6.34 13.76
C PHE A 435 -22.32 -5.40 14.58
N GLY A 436 -22.35 -5.48 15.89
CA GLY A 436 -21.50 -4.68 16.76
C GLY A 436 -20.10 -5.23 16.96
N ARG A 437 -19.91 -6.57 16.90
CA ARG A 437 -18.64 -7.20 17.24
C ARG A 437 -17.94 -7.90 16.08
N PHE A 438 -18.65 -8.67 15.28
CA PHE A 438 -18.05 -9.60 14.32
C PHE A 438 -18.30 -9.26 12.84
N VAL A 439 -19.08 -8.25 12.51
CA VAL A 439 -19.40 -7.92 11.10
C VAL A 439 -18.14 -7.68 10.25
N VAL A 440 -17.12 -7.03 10.81
CA VAL A 440 -15.86 -6.75 10.10
C VAL A 440 -15.12 -8.05 9.79
N ASP A 441 -15.03 -8.96 10.76
CA ASP A 441 -14.40 -10.27 10.60
C ASP A 441 -15.14 -11.13 9.56
N ILE A 442 -16.47 -11.08 9.56
CA ILE A 442 -17.29 -11.74 8.55
C ILE A 442 -17.01 -11.19 7.16
N PHE A 443 -16.89 -9.86 7.01
CA PHE A 443 -16.52 -9.25 5.74
C PHE A 443 -15.16 -9.72 5.23
N PHE A 444 -14.16 -9.81 6.12
CA PHE A 444 -12.84 -10.35 5.78
C PHE A 444 -12.94 -11.80 5.29
N ALA A 445 -13.60 -12.65 6.05
CA ALA A 445 -13.72 -14.07 5.71
C ALA A 445 -14.47 -14.30 4.39
N VAL A 446 -15.63 -13.65 4.22
CA VAL A 446 -16.46 -13.79 3.00
C VAL A 446 -15.70 -13.28 1.77
N SER A 447 -15.05 -12.12 1.88
CA SER A 447 -14.27 -11.56 0.77
C SER A 447 -13.09 -12.47 0.40
N ALA A 448 -12.37 -13.01 1.38
CA ALA A 448 -11.27 -13.95 1.14
C ALA A 448 -11.74 -15.25 0.49
N LEU A 449 -12.88 -15.78 0.91
CA LEU A 449 -13.49 -16.98 0.29
C LEU A 449 -13.90 -16.71 -1.15
N LEU A 450 -14.53 -15.57 -1.44
CA LEU A 450 -14.90 -15.18 -2.80
C LEU A 450 -13.68 -15.04 -3.70
N LEU A 451 -12.63 -14.36 -3.23
CA LEU A 451 -11.38 -14.21 -3.96
C LEU A 451 -10.69 -15.56 -4.19
N THR A 452 -10.68 -16.43 -3.18
CA THR A 452 -10.13 -17.78 -3.30
C THR A 452 -10.88 -18.59 -4.36
N PHE A 453 -12.20 -18.52 -4.35
CA PHE A 453 -13.04 -19.21 -5.33
C PHE A 453 -12.77 -18.74 -6.78
N VAL A 454 -12.63 -17.43 -6.98
CA VAL A 454 -12.29 -16.86 -8.31
C VAL A 454 -10.94 -17.37 -8.80
N VAL A 455 -9.96 -17.36 -7.92
CA VAL A 455 -8.59 -17.81 -8.24
C VAL A 455 -8.52 -19.34 -8.40
N ALA A 456 -9.35 -20.11 -7.67
CA ALA A 456 -9.36 -21.57 -7.73
C ALA A 456 -10.01 -22.12 -9.00
N LYS A 457 -10.93 -21.39 -9.62
CA LYS A 457 -11.65 -21.83 -10.85
C LYS A 457 -10.77 -21.94 -12.09
N LYS A 458 -9.55 -21.47 -12.06
CA LYS A 458 -8.54 -21.56 -13.11
C LYS A 458 -7.30 -22.30 -12.61
#